data_4db77d8291203c51e14b8aabad0b2c32
#
_entry.id   4db77d8291203c51e14b8aabad0b2c32
#
_cell.length_a   1.000
_cell.length_b   1.000
_cell.length_c   1.000
_cell.angle_alpha   90.00
_cell.angle_beta   90.00
_cell.angle_gamma   90.00
#
_symmetry.space_group_name_H-M   'P 1'
#
loop_
_entity.id
_entity.type
_entity.pdbx_description
1 polymer ?
#
loop_
_entity_poly.entity_id
_entity_poly.type
_entity_poly.pdbx_seq_one_letter_code
_entity_poly.pdbx_strand_id
1 'polypeptide(L)'
;MISTRQAGELLDLTPHRIKQLLNENKNLNFEQRTNGNRQINIPSETMANLLRLRSKAVVPKKCVIKSQKGGVGGTTLTLMTAIRAAQRGAKVLVWDLDPESNATSFLMPEDFDYSQAATALEIFKNDEITLDKCVLKSRFDGVYLIPAKGVMRRVERQLIGENPKNLIRKKLKDLEGLDFTTIFFDLPPTFSRLSESAYITADICLLPTDASSFGIEGAMLTKEDIEESCEQFEADIPEIKVFLSRAHNQKRTSVKDSWEYLVREFGTSMLPIRIPERADVVNAINDGRSIYEGKCANDVKEAVDELVEIVAPIQDIRMIQ
;
A
#
# COMPACT_ATOMS: atom_id res chain seq x y z
N MET A 1 15.35 0.12 -0.83
CA MET A 1 16.45 -0.88 -0.83
C MET A 1 16.56 -1.55 0.53
N ILE A 2 16.92 -2.82 0.61
CA ILE A 2 17.13 -3.58 1.85
C ILE A 2 18.57 -4.08 1.98
N SER A 3 18.97 -4.43 3.21
CA SER A 3 20.30 -5.00 3.49
C SER A 3 20.35 -6.50 3.17
N THR A 4 21.58 -7.04 3.06
CA THR A 4 21.78 -8.50 2.91
C THR A 4 21.22 -9.30 4.10
N ARG A 5 21.13 -8.74 5.29
CA ARG A 5 20.50 -9.36 6.45
C ARG A 5 19.00 -9.49 6.26
N GLN A 6 18.33 -8.40 5.89
CA GLN A 6 16.87 -8.41 5.65
C GLN A 6 16.48 -9.33 4.48
N ALA A 7 17.28 -9.33 3.38
CA ALA A 7 17.08 -10.27 2.28
C ALA A 7 17.28 -11.71 2.73
N GLY A 8 18.24 -11.97 3.62
CA GLY A 8 18.46 -13.29 4.21
C GLY A 8 17.28 -13.78 5.03
N GLU A 9 16.70 -12.91 5.86
CA GLU A 9 15.50 -13.20 6.65
C GLU A 9 14.32 -13.58 5.75
N LEU A 10 14.09 -12.86 4.63
CA LEU A 10 13.02 -13.14 3.67
C LEU A 10 13.20 -14.46 2.89
N LEU A 11 14.44 -14.88 2.68
CA LEU A 11 14.78 -16.05 1.86
C LEU A 11 15.21 -17.27 2.68
N ASP A 12 15.23 -17.14 4.00
CA ASP A 12 15.79 -18.14 4.92
C ASP A 12 17.24 -18.52 4.57
N LEU A 13 18.06 -17.46 4.39
CA LEU A 13 19.48 -17.58 4.03
C LEU A 13 20.35 -16.69 4.93
N THR A 14 21.61 -17.10 5.10
CA THR A 14 22.58 -16.25 5.78
C THR A 14 22.95 -15.01 4.93
N PRO A 15 23.31 -13.87 5.54
CA PRO A 15 23.79 -12.70 4.81
C PRO A 15 25.00 -13.00 3.91
N HIS A 16 25.83 -13.98 4.30
CA HIS A 16 26.95 -14.45 3.50
C HIS A 16 26.47 -15.11 2.21
N ARG A 17 25.48 -16.01 2.30
CA ARG A 17 24.91 -16.69 1.12
C ARG A 17 24.22 -15.70 0.17
N ILE A 18 23.56 -14.66 0.70
CA ILE A 18 23.04 -13.56 -0.13
C ILE A 18 24.16 -12.87 -0.91
N LYS A 19 25.28 -12.53 -0.25
CA LYS A 19 26.43 -11.93 -0.94
C LYS A 19 27.00 -12.84 -2.03
N GLN A 20 27.06 -14.14 -1.78
CA GLN A 20 27.49 -15.11 -2.80
C GLN A 20 26.54 -15.12 -4.01
N LEU A 21 25.23 -15.20 -3.78
CA LEU A 21 24.22 -15.17 -4.85
C LEU A 21 24.31 -13.90 -5.70
N LEU A 22 24.52 -12.73 -5.07
CA LEU A 22 24.70 -11.47 -5.78
C LEU A 22 25.96 -11.47 -6.66
N ASN A 23 27.05 -12.07 -6.20
CA ASN A 23 28.31 -12.14 -6.95
C ASN A 23 28.30 -13.22 -8.03
N GLU A 24 27.61 -14.36 -7.81
CA GLU A 24 27.46 -15.44 -8.76
C GLU A 24 26.58 -15.05 -9.95
N ASN A 25 25.61 -14.13 -9.75
CA ASN A 25 24.64 -13.70 -10.74
C ASN A 25 24.93 -12.29 -11.23
N LYS A 26 25.73 -12.15 -12.28
CA LYS A 26 26.17 -10.86 -12.85
C LYS A 26 25.03 -9.92 -13.29
N ASN A 27 23.82 -10.42 -13.48
CA ASN A 27 22.65 -9.65 -13.86
C ASN A 27 21.92 -9.01 -12.66
N LEU A 28 22.39 -9.28 -11.43
CA LEU A 28 21.80 -8.72 -10.22
C LEU A 28 22.53 -7.43 -9.83
N ASN A 29 21.86 -6.30 -9.99
CA ASN A 29 22.40 -5.00 -9.58
C ASN A 29 22.29 -4.82 -8.07
N PHE A 30 23.32 -4.29 -7.44
CA PHE A 30 23.30 -3.91 -6.04
C PHE A 30 24.28 -2.75 -5.77
N GLU A 31 24.00 -1.95 -4.74
CA GLU A 31 24.86 -0.85 -4.35
C GLU A 31 25.76 -1.24 -3.18
N GLN A 32 27.03 -0.90 -3.28
CA GLN A 32 27.95 -1.00 -2.15
C GLN A 32 28.22 0.40 -1.60
N ARG A 33 27.82 0.65 -0.36
CA ARG A 33 28.22 1.87 0.35
C ARG A 33 29.53 1.64 1.10
N THR A 34 30.51 2.50 0.87
CA THR A 34 31.89 2.40 1.42
C THR A 34 32.13 3.24 2.67
N ASN A 35 31.12 3.89 3.24
CA ASN A 35 31.26 4.72 4.45
C ASN A 35 31.50 3.85 5.69
N GLY A 36 32.77 3.45 5.92
CA GLY A 36 33.25 2.78 7.13
C GLY A 36 32.86 1.31 7.31
N ASN A 37 31.63 0.93 7.04
CA ASN A 37 31.14 -0.46 6.97
C ASN A 37 30.65 -0.75 5.55
N ARG A 38 31.20 -1.78 4.89
CA ARG A 38 30.76 -2.24 3.57
C ARG A 38 29.32 -2.77 3.66
N GLN A 39 28.34 -1.88 3.58
CA GLN A 39 26.93 -2.25 3.54
C GLN A 39 26.49 -2.43 2.09
N ILE A 40 25.90 -3.58 1.79
CA ILE A 40 25.26 -3.86 0.49
C ILE A 40 23.79 -3.49 0.60
N ASN A 41 23.33 -2.64 -0.31
CA ASN A 41 21.93 -2.29 -0.48
C ASN A 41 21.37 -2.99 -1.73
N ILE A 42 20.30 -3.73 -1.55
CA ILE A 42 19.65 -4.54 -2.58
C ILE A 42 18.43 -3.78 -3.09
N PRO A 43 18.40 -3.40 -4.38
CA PRO A 43 17.23 -2.81 -5.01
C PRO A 43 16.03 -3.77 -5.05
N SER A 44 14.82 -3.22 -5.20
CA SER A 44 13.56 -3.95 -5.28
C SER A 44 13.56 -5.00 -6.39
N GLU A 45 14.00 -4.63 -7.60
CA GLU A 45 14.11 -5.55 -8.74
C GLU A 45 15.08 -6.71 -8.45
N THR A 46 16.22 -6.41 -7.85
CA THR A 46 17.19 -7.44 -7.46
C THR A 46 16.61 -8.37 -6.39
N MET A 47 15.83 -7.83 -5.44
CA MET A 47 15.13 -8.68 -4.46
C MET A 47 14.09 -9.58 -5.12
N ALA A 48 13.32 -9.07 -6.09
CA ALA A 48 12.40 -9.90 -6.88
C ALA A 48 13.11 -11.03 -7.62
N ASN A 49 14.27 -10.75 -8.21
CA ASN A 49 15.07 -11.78 -8.88
C ASN A 49 15.66 -12.80 -7.90
N LEU A 50 16.08 -12.39 -6.71
CA LEU A 50 16.53 -13.31 -5.65
C LEU A 50 15.37 -14.23 -5.19
N LEU A 51 14.15 -13.71 -5.09
CA LEU A 51 12.95 -14.52 -4.82
C LEU A 51 12.76 -15.60 -5.90
N ARG A 52 12.81 -15.19 -7.19
CA ARG A 52 12.67 -16.12 -8.33
C ARG A 52 13.73 -17.21 -8.34
N LEU A 53 14.99 -16.89 -8.01
CA LEU A 53 16.07 -17.88 -7.86
C LEU A 53 15.78 -18.92 -6.76
N ARG A 54 14.87 -18.60 -5.84
CA ARG A 54 14.41 -19.49 -4.77
C ARG A 54 13.02 -20.07 -5.04
N SER A 55 12.53 -20.00 -6.28
CA SER A 55 11.18 -20.40 -6.65
C SER A 55 10.08 -19.73 -5.82
N LYS A 56 10.32 -18.49 -5.40
CA LYS A 56 9.36 -17.67 -4.65
C LYS A 56 8.97 -16.44 -5.48
N ALA A 57 7.77 -15.95 -5.27
CA ALA A 57 7.30 -14.68 -5.83
C ALA A 57 6.31 -14.00 -4.89
N VAL A 58 6.13 -12.71 -5.09
CA VAL A 58 5.05 -11.95 -4.46
C VAL A 58 3.74 -12.30 -5.14
N VAL A 59 2.73 -12.66 -4.37
CA VAL A 59 1.37 -12.93 -4.89
C VAL A 59 0.71 -11.61 -5.27
N PRO A 60 0.18 -11.49 -6.51
CA PRO A 60 -0.48 -10.27 -6.95
C PRO A 60 -1.72 -9.95 -6.11
N LYS A 61 -1.82 -8.70 -5.62
CA LYS A 61 -3.00 -8.19 -4.89
C LYS A 61 -3.28 -6.73 -5.19
N LYS A 62 -4.57 -6.39 -5.25
CA LYS A 62 -5.09 -5.02 -5.27
C LYS A 62 -5.65 -4.70 -3.89
N CYS A 63 -5.18 -3.61 -3.31
CA CYS A 63 -5.36 -3.31 -1.90
C CYS A 63 -5.95 -1.91 -1.69
N VAL A 64 -6.85 -1.79 -0.73
CA VAL A 64 -7.32 -0.52 -0.16
C VAL A 64 -6.93 -0.47 1.30
N ILE A 65 -6.38 0.66 1.78
CA ILE A 65 -6.19 0.93 3.21
C ILE A 65 -6.98 2.19 3.54
N LYS A 66 -8.16 2.05 4.13
CA LYS A 66 -9.08 3.17 4.32
C LYS A 66 -9.89 3.06 5.61
N SER A 67 -10.25 4.23 6.16
CA SER A 67 -11.30 4.38 7.16
C SER A 67 -12.09 5.65 6.86
N GLN A 68 -13.38 5.67 7.15
CA GLN A 68 -14.21 6.88 7.06
C GLN A 68 -13.80 7.93 8.09
N LYS A 69 -13.21 7.52 9.19
CA LYS A 69 -12.64 8.48 10.13
C LYS A 69 -11.36 9.09 9.55
N GLY A 70 -11.41 10.39 9.27
CA GLY A 70 -10.22 11.15 8.89
C GLY A 70 -9.13 11.10 9.97
N GLY A 71 -7.88 11.08 9.53
CA GLY A 71 -6.74 11.18 10.45
C GLY A 71 -6.29 9.88 11.13
N VAL A 72 -6.89 8.71 10.87
CA VAL A 72 -6.39 7.42 11.38
C VAL A 72 -5.17 6.88 10.61
N GLY A 73 -4.70 7.62 9.62
CA GLY A 73 -3.44 7.35 8.93
C GLY A 73 -3.57 6.52 7.65
N GLY A 74 -4.73 6.47 7.00
CA GLY A 74 -4.95 5.68 5.77
C GLY A 74 -3.85 5.88 4.73
N THR A 75 -3.67 7.10 4.20
CA THR A 75 -2.62 7.45 3.24
C THR A 75 -1.22 7.12 3.77
N THR A 76 -0.92 7.48 5.03
CA THR A 76 0.38 7.17 5.64
C THR A 76 0.67 5.68 5.65
N LEU A 77 -0.31 4.86 6.01
CA LEU A 77 -0.19 3.40 6.03
C LEU A 77 -0.07 2.83 4.63
N THR A 78 -0.84 3.34 3.66
CA THR A 78 -0.71 2.99 2.25
C THR A 78 0.73 3.23 1.78
N LEU A 79 1.29 4.41 2.03
CA LEU A 79 2.65 4.76 1.63
C LEU A 79 3.72 3.89 2.29
N MET A 80 3.63 3.69 3.61
CA MET A 80 4.59 2.86 4.35
C MET A 80 4.56 1.41 3.88
N THR A 81 3.36 0.86 3.72
CA THR A 81 3.16 -0.52 3.29
C THR A 81 3.61 -0.72 1.84
N ALA A 82 3.30 0.24 0.95
CA ALA A 82 3.74 0.24 -0.44
C ALA A 82 5.27 0.25 -0.58
N ILE A 83 5.94 1.16 0.13
CA ILE A 83 7.41 1.24 0.11
C ILE A 83 8.03 -0.05 0.66
N ARG A 84 7.48 -0.59 1.73
CA ARG A 84 8.01 -1.82 2.32
C ARG A 84 7.77 -3.04 1.45
N ALA A 85 6.59 -3.16 0.83
CA ALA A 85 6.31 -4.22 -0.14
C ALA A 85 7.30 -4.18 -1.31
N ALA A 86 7.60 -2.98 -1.84
CA ALA A 86 8.60 -2.80 -2.87
C ALA A 86 10.00 -3.24 -2.41
N GLN A 87 10.42 -2.85 -1.20
CA GLN A 87 11.69 -3.32 -0.63
C GLN A 87 11.79 -4.84 -0.53
N ARG A 88 10.66 -5.53 -0.37
CA ARG A 88 10.57 -7.01 -0.31
C ARG A 88 10.43 -7.67 -1.68
N GLY A 89 10.54 -6.90 -2.76
CA GLY A 89 10.57 -7.40 -4.15
C GLY A 89 9.24 -7.32 -4.88
N ALA A 90 8.21 -6.67 -4.32
CA ALA A 90 7.01 -6.34 -5.06
C ALA A 90 7.30 -5.23 -6.08
N LYS A 91 6.66 -5.28 -7.25
CA LYS A 91 6.53 -4.12 -8.14
C LYS A 91 5.22 -3.44 -7.80
N VAL A 92 5.30 -2.29 -7.16
CA VAL A 92 4.17 -1.62 -6.52
C VAL A 92 3.68 -0.45 -7.34
N LEU A 93 2.36 -0.36 -7.53
CA LEU A 93 1.67 0.81 -8.04
C LEU A 93 0.80 1.41 -6.94
N VAL A 94 0.93 2.70 -6.70
CA VAL A 94 -0.02 3.49 -5.90
C VAL A 94 -0.85 4.31 -6.87
N TRP A 95 -2.17 4.12 -6.87
CA TRP A 95 -3.08 4.98 -7.60
C TRP A 95 -3.73 5.93 -6.60
N ASP A 96 -3.31 7.18 -6.66
CA ASP A 96 -3.84 8.24 -5.79
C ASP A 96 -5.17 8.74 -6.36
N LEU A 97 -6.25 8.46 -5.65
CA LEU A 97 -7.62 8.85 -5.99
C LEU A 97 -8.16 9.91 -5.00
N ASP A 98 -7.32 10.38 -4.07
CA ASP A 98 -7.70 11.43 -3.11
C ASP A 98 -7.50 12.83 -3.74
N PRO A 99 -8.54 13.68 -3.76
CA PRO A 99 -8.41 15.08 -4.20
C PRO A 99 -7.35 15.90 -3.45
N GLU A 100 -7.00 15.51 -2.24
CA GLU A 100 -5.96 16.18 -1.44
C GLU A 100 -4.54 15.86 -1.95
N SER A 101 -4.38 14.80 -2.76
CA SER A 101 -3.13 14.42 -3.44
C SER A 101 -1.93 14.21 -2.50
N ASN A 102 -2.18 13.74 -1.27
CA ASN A 102 -1.14 13.55 -0.27
C ASN A 102 -0.17 12.43 -0.65
N ALA A 103 -0.66 11.31 -1.20
CA ALA A 103 0.19 10.23 -1.69
C ALA A 103 1.05 10.70 -2.87
N THR A 104 0.47 11.46 -3.79
CA THR A 104 1.17 12.06 -4.92
C THR A 104 2.32 12.95 -4.46
N SER A 105 2.03 13.89 -3.55
CA SER A 105 3.03 14.84 -3.02
C SER A 105 4.19 14.13 -2.30
N PHE A 106 3.89 13.04 -1.59
CA PHE A 106 4.92 12.28 -0.88
C PHE A 106 5.78 11.42 -1.83
N LEU A 107 5.18 10.80 -2.84
CA LEU A 107 5.88 9.87 -3.73
C LEU A 107 6.69 10.54 -4.83
N MET A 108 6.36 11.77 -5.20
CA MET A 108 7.06 12.50 -6.25
C MET A 108 8.13 13.46 -5.68
N PRO A 109 9.19 13.77 -6.44
CA PRO A 109 10.10 14.84 -6.10
C PRO A 109 9.38 16.19 -5.98
N GLU A 110 9.89 17.10 -5.13
CA GLU A 110 9.30 18.44 -4.93
C GLU A 110 9.29 19.29 -6.20
N ASP A 111 10.26 19.11 -7.07
CA ASP A 111 10.44 19.82 -8.34
C ASP A 111 9.74 19.15 -9.53
N PHE A 112 8.91 18.14 -9.28
CA PHE A 112 8.22 17.44 -10.36
C PHE A 112 7.20 18.32 -11.07
N ASP A 113 7.34 18.46 -12.39
CA ASP A 113 6.39 19.20 -13.22
C ASP A 113 5.13 18.38 -13.53
N TYR A 114 4.10 18.61 -12.74
CA TYR A 114 2.80 17.95 -12.92
C TYR A 114 2.05 18.37 -14.20
N SER A 115 2.50 19.42 -14.93
CA SER A 115 1.82 19.86 -16.15
C SER A 115 1.85 18.81 -17.26
N GLN A 116 2.86 17.95 -17.25
CA GLN A 116 3.07 16.90 -18.25
C GLN A 116 2.42 15.55 -17.88
N ALA A 117 1.95 15.39 -16.65
CA ALA A 117 1.28 14.16 -16.25
C ALA A 117 -0.19 14.19 -16.67
N ALA A 118 -0.68 13.12 -17.30
CA ALA A 118 -2.10 12.97 -17.56
C ALA A 118 -2.88 12.98 -16.23
N THR A 119 -4.02 13.64 -16.23
CA THR A 119 -4.84 13.77 -15.03
C THR A 119 -5.79 12.58 -14.90
N ALA A 120 -6.18 12.24 -13.66
CA ALA A 120 -7.25 11.28 -13.45
C ALA A 120 -8.54 11.64 -14.20
N LEU A 121 -8.82 12.94 -14.39
CA LEU A 121 -9.96 13.40 -15.20
C LEU A 121 -9.84 12.95 -16.66
N GLU A 122 -8.65 13.09 -17.24
CA GLU A 122 -8.41 12.69 -18.64
C GLU A 122 -8.51 11.17 -18.79
N ILE A 123 -7.98 10.41 -17.82
CA ILE A 123 -8.06 8.95 -17.80
C ILE A 123 -9.51 8.45 -17.83
N PHE A 124 -10.42 9.07 -17.06
CA PHE A 124 -11.81 8.63 -17.00
C PHE A 124 -12.70 9.22 -18.10
N LYS A 125 -12.29 10.30 -18.76
CA LYS A 125 -13.09 10.97 -19.81
C LYS A 125 -12.67 10.62 -21.23
N ASN A 126 -11.42 10.28 -21.45
CA ASN A 126 -10.86 10.05 -22.77
C ASN A 126 -10.35 8.60 -22.86
N ASP A 127 -11.09 7.77 -23.56
CA ASP A 127 -10.71 6.37 -23.79
C ASP A 127 -9.42 6.22 -24.64
N GLU A 128 -8.94 7.29 -25.28
CA GLU A 128 -7.66 7.29 -25.99
C GLU A 128 -6.44 7.40 -25.04
N ILE A 129 -6.67 7.86 -23.81
CA ILE A 129 -5.64 7.91 -22.77
C ILE A 129 -5.66 6.61 -22.00
N THR A 130 -4.66 5.79 -22.24
CA THR A 130 -4.45 4.53 -21.53
C THR A 130 -3.72 4.75 -20.21
N LEU A 131 -4.04 3.93 -19.21
CA LEU A 131 -3.53 4.10 -17.85
C LEU A 131 -2.02 3.90 -17.75
N ASP A 132 -1.42 3.07 -18.61
CA ASP A 132 0.02 2.83 -18.67
C ASP A 132 0.82 4.12 -18.94
N LYS A 133 0.28 5.04 -19.76
CA LYS A 133 0.89 6.35 -20.05
C LYS A 133 0.86 7.32 -18.87
N CYS A 134 0.05 7.02 -17.87
CA CYS A 134 -0.09 7.84 -16.67
C CYS A 134 0.78 7.35 -15.51
N VAL A 135 1.43 6.20 -15.67
CA VAL A 135 2.30 5.61 -14.67
C VAL A 135 3.62 6.36 -14.58
N LEU A 136 3.88 6.93 -13.42
CA LEU A 136 5.12 7.63 -13.10
C LEU A 136 5.98 6.81 -12.16
N LYS A 137 7.29 6.88 -12.34
CA LYS A 137 8.24 6.30 -11.38
C LYS A 137 8.36 7.24 -10.17
N SER A 138 8.14 6.72 -8.97
CA SER A 138 8.31 7.50 -7.76
C SER A 138 9.79 7.65 -7.37
N ARG A 139 10.06 8.51 -6.40
CA ARG A 139 11.41 8.63 -5.80
C ARG A 139 11.82 7.41 -4.96
N PHE A 140 10.89 6.52 -4.66
CA PHE A 140 11.16 5.28 -3.92
C PHE A 140 11.31 4.10 -4.89
N ASP A 141 12.41 3.37 -4.74
CA ASP A 141 12.75 2.22 -5.58
C ASP A 141 11.65 1.14 -5.55
N GLY A 142 11.20 0.70 -6.73
CA GLY A 142 10.15 -0.30 -6.91
C GLY A 142 8.72 0.19 -6.72
N VAL A 143 8.52 1.48 -6.39
CA VAL A 143 7.20 2.12 -6.28
C VAL A 143 6.94 3.00 -7.48
N TYR A 144 5.75 2.87 -8.05
CA TYR A 144 5.22 3.66 -9.15
C TYR A 144 3.92 4.35 -8.70
N LEU A 145 3.54 5.40 -9.39
CA LEU A 145 2.40 6.25 -9.05
C LEU A 145 1.55 6.58 -10.26
N ILE A 146 0.24 6.54 -10.11
CA ILE A 146 -0.70 7.30 -10.93
C ILE A 146 -1.18 8.46 -10.07
N PRO A 147 -0.82 9.71 -10.43
CA PRO A 147 -1.01 10.87 -9.57
C PRO A 147 -2.45 11.34 -9.52
N ALA A 148 -2.91 11.76 -8.35
CA ALA A 148 -4.06 12.66 -8.24
C ALA A 148 -3.63 14.09 -8.57
N LYS A 149 -4.52 14.84 -9.18
CA LYS A 149 -4.42 16.29 -9.28
C LYS A 149 -5.69 16.92 -8.71
N GLY A 150 -5.63 18.15 -8.28
CA GLY A 150 -6.75 18.91 -7.69
C GLY A 150 -8.04 18.96 -8.52
N VAL A 151 -8.05 18.30 -9.68
CA VAL A 151 -9.24 18.09 -10.52
C VAL A 151 -10.10 16.89 -10.08
N MET A 152 -9.64 16.05 -9.14
CA MET A 152 -10.38 14.85 -8.69
C MET A 152 -11.80 15.17 -8.21
N ARG A 153 -12.01 16.30 -7.52
CA ARG A 153 -13.36 16.76 -7.12
C ARG A 153 -14.29 17.01 -8.32
N ARG A 154 -13.74 17.36 -9.50
CA ARG A 154 -14.51 17.51 -10.74
C ARG A 154 -14.78 16.14 -11.37
N VAL A 155 -13.83 15.20 -11.28
CA VAL A 155 -13.99 13.83 -11.74
C VAL A 155 -15.18 13.18 -11.03
N GLU A 156 -15.20 13.20 -9.70
CA GLU A 156 -16.27 12.59 -8.91
C GLU A 156 -17.65 13.10 -9.29
N ARG A 157 -17.81 14.44 -9.46
CA ARG A 157 -19.08 15.01 -9.91
C ARG A 157 -19.52 14.54 -11.29
N GLN A 158 -18.60 14.18 -12.17
CA GLN A 158 -18.91 13.75 -13.55
C GLN A 158 -19.15 12.25 -13.63
N LEU A 159 -18.67 11.48 -12.66
CA LEU A 159 -18.90 10.05 -12.56
C LEU A 159 -20.23 9.70 -11.84
N ILE A 160 -20.99 10.71 -11.39
CA ILE A 160 -22.35 10.51 -10.86
C ILE A 160 -23.20 9.89 -11.97
N GLY A 161 -23.68 8.65 -11.75
CA GLY A 161 -24.47 7.90 -12.74
C GLY A 161 -23.67 6.85 -13.54
N GLU A 162 -22.34 6.91 -13.53
CA GLU A 162 -21.54 5.84 -14.10
C GLU A 162 -21.58 4.57 -13.23
N ASN A 163 -21.42 3.42 -13.87
CA ASN A 163 -21.36 2.15 -13.15
C ASN A 163 -19.96 1.94 -12.55
N PRO A 164 -19.81 1.96 -11.21
CA PRO A 164 -18.51 1.87 -10.57
C PRO A 164 -17.80 0.53 -10.86
N LYS A 165 -18.53 -0.55 -11.15
CA LYS A 165 -17.95 -1.86 -11.50
C LYS A 165 -16.92 -1.78 -12.64
N ASN A 166 -17.09 -0.83 -13.55
CA ASN A 166 -16.27 -0.74 -14.75
C ASN A 166 -15.22 0.37 -14.70
N LEU A 167 -15.32 1.33 -13.80
CA LEU A 167 -14.47 2.52 -13.81
C LEU A 167 -12.98 2.18 -13.68
N ILE A 168 -12.60 1.55 -12.58
CA ILE A 168 -11.20 1.16 -12.31
C ILE A 168 -10.85 -0.14 -13.02
N ARG A 169 -11.71 -1.16 -12.97
CA ARG A 169 -11.43 -2.48 -13.55
C ARG A 169 -11.13 -2.42 -15.06
N LYS A 170 -11.86 -1.60 -15.82
CA LYS A 170 -11.63 -1.42 -17.25
C LYS A 170 -10.25 -0.81 -17.51
N LYS A 171 -9.86 0.20 -16.73
CA LYS A 171 -8.58 0.90 -16.88
C LYS A 171 -7.38 0.07 -16.43
N LEU A 172 -7.55 -0.84 -15.45
CA LEU A 172 -6.46 -1.73 -15.04
C LEU A 172 -5.99 -2.67 -16.15
N LYS A 173 -6.82 -2.95 -17.16
CA LYS A 173 -6.40 -3.74 -18.33
C LYS A 173 -5.26 -3.08 -19.10
N ASP A 174 -5.19 -1.76 -19.09
CA ASP A 174 -4.11 -1.01 -19.74
C ASP A 174 -2.74 -1.24 -19.07
N LEU A 175 -2.72 -1.82 -17.86
CA LEU A 175 -1.51 -2.16 -17.11
C LEU A 175 -1.04 -3.60 -17.33
N GLU A 176 -1.79 -4.40 -18.11
CA GLU A 176 -1.37 -5.74 -18.48
C GLU A 176 -0.02 -5.67 -19.19
N GLY A 177 0.95 -6.49 -18.75
CA GLY A 177 2.33 -6.44 -19.26
C GLY A 177 3.29 -5.51 -18.51
N LEU A 178 2.81 -4.66 -17.59
CA LEU A 178 3.68 -3.90 -16.69
C LEU A 178 4.08 -4.68 -15.43
N ASP A 179 3.55 -5.89 -15.23
CA ASP A 179 3.90 -6.84 -14.17
C ASP A 179 3.84 -6.28 -12.75
N PHE A 180 2.89 -5.38 -12.46
CA PHE A 180 2.65 -4.93 -11.10
C PHE A 180 2.12 -6.10 -10.25
N THR A 181 2.79 -6.35 -9.13
CA THR A 181 2.38 -7.41 -8.19
C THR A 181 1.51 -6.87 -7.07
N THR A 182 1.59 -5.58 -6.75
CA THR A 182 0.75 -4.98 -5.73
C THR A 182 0.26 -3.61 -6.19
N ILE A 183 -1.04 -3.41 -6.15
CA ILE A 183 -1.67 -2.13 -6.51
C ILE A 183 -2.41 -1.60 -5.28
N PHE A 184 -2.07 -0.40 -4.85
CA PHE A 184 -2.79 0.30 -3.79
C PHE A 184 -3.66 1.40 -4.38
N PHE A 185 -4.92 1.47 -3.94
CA PHE A 185 -5.80 2.60 -4.18
C PHE A 185 -5.82 3.48 -2.93
N ASP A 186 -5.26 4.69 -3.02
CA ASP A 186 -5.33 5.69 -1.95
C ASP A 186 -6.59 6.53 -2.13
N LEU A 187 -7.49 6.46 -1.17
CA LEU A 187 -8.86 6.97 -1.27
C LEU A 187 -9.12 8.10 -0.26
N PRO A 188 -9.95 9.11 -0.62
CA PRO A 188 -10.39 10.11 0.32
C PRO A 188 -11.23 9.51 1.46
N PRO A 189 -11.35 10.16 2.61
CA PRO A 189 -12.20 9.67 3.71
C PRO A 189 -13.70 9.65 3.33
N THR A 190 -14.09 10.43 2.33
CA THR A 190 -15.46 10.49 1.84
C THR A 190 -15.81 9.30 0.95
N PHE A 191 -17.08 8.92 0.97
CA PHE A 191 -17.63 7.91 0.07
C PHE A 191 -17.86 8.52 -1.32
N SER A 192 -17.45 7.84 -2.38
CA SER A 192 -17.58 8.32 -3.77
C SER A 192 -17.66 7.16 -4.77
N ARG A 193 -18.05 7.45 -6.02
CA ARG A 193 -18.05 6.46 -7.10
C ARG A 193 -16.70 5.82 -7.35
N LEU A 194 -15.61 6.57 -7.16
CA LEU A 194 -14.26 6.02 -7.26
C LEU A 194 -13.92 5.12 -6.07
N SER A 195 -14.37 5.48 -4.85
CA SER A 195 -14.23 4.60 -3.69
C SER A 195 -14.99 3.29 -3.87
N GLU A 196 -16.25 3.33 -4.33
CA GLU A 196 -17.04 2.14 -4.68
C GLU A 196 -16.30 1.27 -5.72
N SER A 197 -15.81 1.91 -6.79
CA SER A 197 -15.07 1.18 -7.83
C SER A 197 -13.77 0.55 -7.31
N ALA A 198 -13.06 1.22 -6.41
CA ALA A 198 -11.86 0.67 -5.78
C ALA A 198 -12.20 -0.54 -4.90
N TYR A 199 -13.27 -0.48 -4.10
CA TYR A 199 -13.72 -1.60 -3.26
C TYR A 199 -14.09 -2.83 -4.09
N ILE A 200 -14.92 -2.64 -5.13
CA ILE A 200 -15.35 -3.71 -6.05
C ILE A 200 -14.17 -4.34 -6.80
N THR A 201 -13.07 -3.60 -6.95
CA THR A 201 -11.88 -4.03 -7.70
C THR A 201 -10.80 -4.62 -6.82
N ALA A 202 -10.79 -4.27 -5.53
CA ALA A 202 -9.79 -4.74 -4.59
C ALA A 202 -9.91 -6.24 -4.29
N ASP A 203 -8.77 -6.86 -3.98
CA ASP A 203 -8.72 -8.22 -3.45
C ASP A 203 -8.77 -8.19 -1.92
N ILE A 204 -8.31 -7.08 -1.31
CA ILE A 204 -8.32 -6.86 0.14
C ILE A 204 -8.55 -5.40 0.51
N CYS A 205 -9.37 -5.18 1.54
CA CYS A 205 -9.57 -3.90 2.20
C CYS A 205 -9.10 -3.96 3.65
N LEU A 206 -8.12 -3.16 3.99
CA LEU A 206 -7.58 -3.01 5.34
C LEU A 206 -8.19 -1.76 5.99
N LEU A 207 -8.86 -1.92 7.12
CA LEU A 207 -9.57 -0.87 7.82
C LEU A 207 -8.84 -0.49 9.12
N PRO A 208 -7.98 0.54 9.09
CA PRO A 208 -7.36 1.07 10.29
C PRO A 208 -8.43 1.76 11.16
N THR A 209 -8.46 1.42 12.44
CA THR A 209 -9.32 2.07 13.42
C THR A 209 -8.52 2.42 14.67
N ASP A 210 -8.90 3.51 15.34
CA ASP A 210 -8.43 3.77 16.70
C ASP A 210 -9.40 3.17 17.73
N ALA A 211 -8.98 3.14 18.98
CA ALA A 211 -9.78 2.55 20.08
C ALA A 211 -10.94 3.45 20.55
N SER A 212 -11.25 4.56 19.85
CA SER A 212 -12.38 5.42 20.19
C SER A 212 -13.69 4.88 19.62
N SER A 213 -14.82 5.24 20.23
CA SER A 213 -16.15 4.88 19.73
C SER A 213 -16.35 5.34 18.27
N PHE A 214 -15.91 6.56 17.93
CA PHE A 214 -15.99 7.09 16.58
C PHE A 214 -15.08 6.33 15.58
N GLY A 215 -13.92 5.83 16.03
CA GLY A 215 -13.05 5.03 15.19
C GLY A 215 -13.69 3.67 14.87
N ILE A 216 -14.24 3.03 15.88
CA ILE A 216 -14.91 1.74 15.74
C ILE A 216 -16.15 1.86 14.84
N GLU A 217 -16.99 2.87 15.08
CA GLU A 217 -18.15 3.17 14.24
C GLU A 217 -17.74 3.45 12.79
N GLY A 218 -16.67 4.24 12.57
CA GLY A 218 -16.15 4.51 11.24
C GLY A 218 -15.64 3.26 10.51
N ALA A 219 -15.06 2.29 11.22
CA ALA A 219 -14.66 1.02 10.64
C ALA A 219 -15.88 0.13 10.30
N MET A 220 -16.92 0.12 11.14
CA MET A 220 -18.18 -0.58 10.88
C MET A 220 -18.88 -0.03 9.64
N LEU A 221 -19.06 1.30 9.57
CA LEU A 221 -19.65 1.96 8.41
C LEU A 221 -18.84 1.70 7.13
N THR A 222 -17.51 1.74 7.21
CA THR A 222 -16.67 1.44 6.05
C THR A 222 -16.87 0.00 5.57
N LYS A 223 -16.98 -0.95 6.50
CA LYS A 223 -17.25 -2.35 6.16
C LYS A 223 -18.61 -2.50 5.50
N GLU A 224 -19.66 -1.89 6.05
CA GLU A 224 -21.01 -1.88 5.50
C GLU A 224 -21.01 -1.28 4.08
N ASP A 225 -20.40 -0.12 3.86
CA ASP A 225 -20.28 0.50 2.55
C ASP A 225 -19.62 -0.42 1.50
N ILE A 226 -18.56 -1.17 1.90
CA ILE A 226 -17.89 -2.12 1.01
C ILE A 226 -18.86 -3.25 0.64
N GLU A 227 -19.53 -3.85 1.63
CA GLU A 227 -20.45 -4.96 1.45
C GLU A 227 -21.64 -4.55 0.60
N GLU A 228 -22.29 -3.40 0.90
CA GLU A 228 -23.38 -2.85 0.13
C GLU A 228 -22.99 -2.51 -1.32
N SER A 229 -21.81 -1.91 -1.53
CA SER A 229 -21.31 -1.61 -2.88
C SER A 229 -21.11 -2.90 -3.69
N CYS A 230 -20.52 -3.93 -3.08
CA CYS A 230 -20.31 -5.20 -3.77
C CYS A 230 -21.64 -5.90 -4.08
N GLU A 231 -22.59 -5.90 -3.14
CA GLU A 231 -23.92 -6.48 -3.34
C GLU A 231 -24.69 -5.72 -4.43
N GLN A 232 -24.76 -4.39 -4.36
CA GLN A 232 -25.48 -3.55 -5.33
C GLN A 232 -25.00 -3.75 -6.77
N PHE A 233 -23.70 -3.98 -6.95
CA PHE A 233 -23.09 -4.13 -8.27
C PHE A 233 -22.74 -5.59 -8.62
N GLU A 234 -23.27 -6.57 -7.89
CA GLU A 234 -23.06 -8.00 -8.13
C GLU A 234 -21.55 -8.32 -8.29
N ALA A 235 -20.74 -7.89 -7.33
CA ALA A 235 -19.30 -8.11 -7.28
C ALA A 235 -18.92 -8.96 -6.07
N ASP A 236 -17.80 -9.65 -6.17
CA ASP A 236 -17.24 -10.38 -5.04
C ASP A 236 -16.82 -9.40 -3.93
N ILE A 237 -17.13 -9.73 -2.68
CA ILE A 237 -16.70 -8.96 -1.53
C ILE A 237 -15.20 -9.20 -1.32
N PRO A 238 -14.36 -8.16 -1.28
CA PRO A 238 -12.92 -8.32 -0.98
C PRO A 238 -12.70 -8.89 0.43
N GLU A 239 -11.52 -9.43 0.66
CA GLU A 239 -11.14 -9.78 2.04
C GLU A 239 -11.10 -8.51 2.90
N ILE A 240 -11.94 -8.40 3.93
CA ILE A 240 -11.99 -7.24 4.83
C ILE A 240 -11.27 -7.57 6.12
N LYS A 241 -10.26 -6.78 6.48
CA LYS A 241 -9.50 -6.90 7.72
C LYS A 241 -9.46 -5.58 8.46
N VAL A 242 -9.60 -5.63 9.77
CA VAL A 242 -9.60 -4.48 10.69
C VAL A 242 -8.40 -4.57 11.60
N PHE A 243 -7.76 -3.48 11.92
CA PHE A 243 -6.63 -3.44 12.85
C PHE A 243 -6.54 -2.10 13.59
N LEU A 244 -5.86 -2.09 14.75
CA LEU A 244 -5.67 -0.87 15.52
C LEU A 244 -4.55 0.00 14.94
N SER A 245 -4.89 1.25 14.62
CA SER A 245 -3.98 2.31 14.23
C SER A 245 -4.02 3.45 15.24
N ARG A 246 -2.93 4.21 15.32
CA ARG A 246 -2.78 5.32 16.29
C ARG A 246 -3.13 4.89 17.72
N ALA A 247 -2.71 3.68 18.07
CA ALA A 247 -2.89 3.16 19.42
C ALA A 247 -2.12 4.03 20.42
N HIS A 248 -2.82 4.99 21.03
CA HIS A 248 -2.24 5.78 22.12
C HIS A 248 -1.90 4.85 23.30
N ASN A 249 -0.87 5.21 24.08
CA ASN A 249 -0.62 4.64 25.41
C ASN A 249 -1.72 5.06 26.42
N GLN A 250 -2.99 4.85 26.03
CA GLN A 250 -4.12 5.04 26.93
C GLN A 250 -4.02 4.02 28.07
N LYS A 251 -4.57 4.39 29.23
CA LYS A 251 -4.60 3.51 30.41
C LYS A 251 -5.02 2.10 29.99
N ARG A 252 -4.22 1.09 30.35
CA ARG A 252 -4.33 -0.31 29.95
C ARG A 252 -5.76 -0.89 29.93
N THR A 253 -6.64 -0.38 30.79
CA THR A 253 -8.03 -0.84 30.93
C THR A 253 -8.89 -0.45 29.70
N SER A 254 -8.86 0.81 29.27
CA SER A 254 -9.70 1.27 28.15
C SER A 254 -9.30 0.66 26.81
N VAL A 255 -8.01 0.40 26.59
CA VAL A 255 -7.52 -0.26 25.37
C VAL A 255 -7.91 -1.75 25.35
N LYS A 256 -7.91 -2.40 26.50
CA LYS A 256 -8.33 -3.81 26.61
C LYS A 256 -9.82 -3.95 26.31
N ASP A 257 -10.64 -3.10 26.88
CA ASP A 257 -12.10 -3.12 26.68
C ASP A 257 -12.44 -2.83 25.21
N SER A 258 -11.76 -1.87 24.58
CA SER A 258 -11.92 -1.57 23.14
C SER A 258 -11.46 -2.71 22.25
N TRP A 259 -10.38 -3.39 22.60
CA TRP A 259 -9.90 -4.56 21.87
C TRP A 259 -10.90 -5.72 21.93
N GLU A 260 -11.41 -6.04 23.11
CA GLU A 260 -12.41 -7.10 23.30
C GLU A 260 -13.70 -6.76 22.52
N TYR A 261 -14.09 -5.49 22.50
CA TYR A 261 -15.22 -5.02 21.70
C TYR A 261 -14.97 -5.22 20.19
N LEU A 262 -13.82 -4.78 19.68
CA LEU A 262 -13.44 -4.93 18.26
C LEU A 262 -13.39 -6.42 17.85
N VAL A 263 -12.82 -7.29 18.67
CA VAL A 263 -12.79 -8.74 18.40
C VAL A 263 -14.20 -9.32 18.36
N ARG A 264 -15.10 -8.85 19.22
CA ARG A 264 -16.50 -9.30 19.22
C ARG A 264 -17.24 -8.84 17.95
N GLU A 265 -17.05 -7.59 17.51
CA GLU A 265 -17.76 -7.01 16.36
C GLU A 265 -17.20 -7.52 15.02
N PHE A 266 -15.89 -7.64 14.91
CA PHE A 266 -15.24 -7.99 13.63
C PHE A 266 -14.80 -9.46 13.55
N GLY A 267 -14.82 -10.21 14.65
CA GLY A 267 -14.51 -11.63 14.69
C GLY A 267 -13.16 -11.97 14.01
N THR A 268 -13.18 -12.84 13.02
CA THR A 268 -12.01 -13.29 12.27
C THR A 268 -11.44 -12.22 11.33
N SER A 269 -12.17 -11.12 11.12
CA SER A 269 -11.65 -9.97 10.36
C SER A 269 -10.71 -9.11 11.20
N MET A 270 -10.73 -9.23 12.54
CA MET A 270 -9.82 -8.45 13.39
C MET A 270 -8.41 -9.03 13.40
N LEU A 271 -7.45 -8.24 12.92
CA LEU A 271 -6.03 -8.60 12.96
C LEU A 271 -5.40 -8.24 14.31
N PRO A 272 -4.47 -9.04 14.85
CA PRO A 272 -3.76 -8.73 16.08
C PRO A 272 -2.68 -7.63 15.90
N ILE A 273 -2.81 -6.81 14.87
CA ILE A 273 -1.87 -5.76 14.52
C ILE A 273 -2.23 -4.46 15.25
N ARG A 274 -1.23 -3.83 15.86
CA ARG A 274 -1.37 -2.55 16.55
C ARG A 274 -0.26 -1.60 16.11
N ILE A 275 -0.64 -0.54 15.42
CA ILE A 275 0.30 0.51 15.01
C ILE A 275 0.24 1.64 16.02
N PRO A 276 1.29 1.85 16.81
CA PRO A 276 1.30 2.93 17.79
C PRO A 276 1.41 4.30 17.11
N GLU A 277 0.83 5.32 17.75
CA GLU A 277 1.08 6.69 17.33
C GLU A 277 2.47 7.13 17.77
N ARG A 278 3.28 7.59 16.80
CA ARG A 278 4.67 7.96 17.01
C ARG A 278 5.00 9.26 16.28
N ALA A 279 5.59 10.21 17.01
CA ALA A 279 6.03 11.47 16.42
C ALA A 279 7.13 11.27 15.35
N ASP A 280 7.97 10.26 15.49
CA ASP A 280 9.03 9.94 14.53
C ASP A 280 8.47 9.48 13.17
N VAL A 281 7.28 8.84 13.15
CA VAL A 281 6.56 8.52 11.90
C VAL A 281 6.10 9.82 11.22
N VAL A 282 5.45 10.71 11.99
CA VAL A 282 4.98 12.00 11.46
C VAL A 282 6.16 12.82 10.92
N ASN A 283 7.26 12.88 11.66
CA ASN A 283 8.46 13.58 11.24
C ASN A 283 9.08 12.96 9.97
N ALA A 284 9.13 11.63 9.87
CA ALA A 284 9.64 10.96 8.68
C ALA A 284 8.81 11.32 7.44
N ILE A 285 7.47 11.31 7.55
CA ILE A 285 6.58 11.70 6.46
C ILE A 285 6.77 13.17 6.08
N ASN A 286 6.81 14.08 7.05
CA ASN A 286 6.99 15.51 6.80
C ASN A 286 8.35 15.81 6.14
N ASP A 287 9.39 15.05 6.50
CA ASP A 287 10.71 15.15 5.89
C ASP A 287 10.78 14.40 4.53
N GLY A 288 9.69 13.87 4.04
CA GLY A 288 9.64 13.10 2.80
C GLY A 288 10.42 11.78 2.87
N ARG A 289 10.61 11.19 4.04
CA ARG A 289 11.36 9.95 4.25
C ARG A 289 10.46 8.79 4.60
N SER A 290 10.86 7.59 4.20
CA SER A 290 10.25 6.36 4.70
C SER A 290 10.62 6.13 6.17
N ILE A 291 9.75 5.49 6.95
CA ILE A 291 10.07 5.04 8.32
C ILE A 291 11.27 4.07 8.36
N TYR A 292 11.59 3.45 7.24
CA TYR A 292 12.75 2.55 7.10
C TYR A 292 14.05 3.31 6.83
N GLU A 293 13.97 4.64 6.59
CA GLU A 293 15.10 5.56 6.43
C GLU A 293 15.30 6.34 7.72
N GLY A 294 16.33 5.98 8.48
CA GLY A 294 16.64 6.64 9.74
C GLY A 294 16.15 5.91 11.01
N LYS A 295 15.96 6.69 12.08
CA LYS A 295 15.69 6.16 13.42
C LYS A 295 14.18 6.22 13.76
N CYS A 296 13.34 5.50 13.04
CA CYS A 296 11.96 5.27 13.50
C CYS A 296 11.87 4.05 14.40
N ALA A 297 10.90 4.07 15.31
CA ALA A 297 10.68 3.02 16.30
C ALA A 297 10.41 1.65 15.64
N ASN A 298 10.96 0.59 16.21
CA ASN A 298 10.87 -0.75 15.64
C ASN A 298 9.45 -1.31 15.72
N ASP A 299 8.69 -0.99 16.76
CA ASP A 299 7.31 -1.44 16.92
C ASP A 299 6.39 -1.04 15.75
N VAL A 300 6.59 0.17 15.18
CA VAL A 300 5.88 0.59 13.97
C VAL A 300 6.34 -0.19 12.75
N LYS A 301 7.66 -0.39 12.61
CA LYS A 301 8.22 -1.14 11.47
C LYS A 301 7.73 -2.59 11.46
N GLU A 302 7.72 -3.24 12.61
CA GLU A 302 7.23 -4.60 12.79
C GLU A 302 5.74 -4.69 12.42
N ALA A 303 4.90 -3.77 12.91
CA ALA A 303 3.48 -3.75 12.58
C ALA A 303 3.23 -3.49 11.07
N VAL A 304 4.03 -2.64 10.42
CA VAL A 304 3.96 -2.45 8.96
C VAL A 304 4.45 -3.69 8.22
N ASP A 305 5.48 -4.38 8.71
CA ASP A 305 5.95 -5.64 8.14
C ASP A 305 4.87 -6.73 8.19
N GLU A 306 4.09 -6.82 9.28
CA GLU A 306 2.93 -7.70 9.37
C GLU A 306 1.84 -7.35 8.34
N LEU A 307 1.54 -6.06 8.12
CA LEU A 307 0.61 -5.65 7.06
C LEU A 307 1.12 -6.05 5.67
N VAL A 308 2.42 -5.94 5.43
CA VAL A 308 3.01 -6.32 4.13
C VAL A 308 2.89 -7.82 3.88
N GLU A 309 2.98 -8.68 4.90
CA GLU A 309 2.73 -10.13 4.75
C GLU A 309 1.31 -10.41 4.23
N ILE A 310 0.36 -9.53 4.52
CA ILE A 310 -1.05 -9.69 4.11
C ILE A 310 -1.27 -9.17 2.69
N VAL A 311 -0.71 -7.99 2.34
CA VAL A 311 -0.98 -7.32 1.06
C VAL A 311 -0.01 -7.70 -0.05
N ALA A 312 1.16 -8.20 0.29
CA ALA A 312 2.20 -8.63 -0.64
C ALA A 312 2.88 -9.92 -0.16
N PRO A 313 2.10 -11.00 0.07
CA PRO A 313 2.65 -12.25 0.59
C PRO A 313 3.62 -12.88 -0.40
N ILE A 314 4.70 -13.45 0.13
CA ILE A 314 5.70 -14.18 -0.66
C ILE A 314 5.40 -15.67 -0.58
N GLN A 315 5.18 -16.32 -1.71
CA GLN A 315 4.84 -17.74 -1.79
C GLN A 315 5.72 -18.49 -2.78
N ASP A 316 5.71 -19.83 -2.72
CA ASP A 316 6.32 -20.69 -3.73
C ASP A 316 5.58 -20.48 -5.07
N ILE A 317 6.32 -20.31 -6.16
CA ILE A 317 5.76 -20.05 -7.50
C ILE A 317 4.76 -21.15 -7.90
N ARG A 318 4.96 -22.39 -7.48
CA ARG A 318 4.06 -23.52 -7.77
C ARG A 318 2.70 -23.41 -7.06
N MET A 319 2.58 -22.54 -6.05
CA MET A 319 1.34 -22.32 -5.29
C MET A 319 0.54 -21.12 -5.82
N ILE A 320 1.10 -20.37 -6.78
CA ILE A 320 0.49 -19.16 -7.36
C ILE A 320 -0.24 -19.47 -8.68
N GLN A 321 0.05 -20.62 -9.29
CA GLN A 321 -0.63 -21.15 -10.48
C GLN A 321 -1.92 -21.89 -10.10
#